data_4832c7c6a7ec02ff90c6da660ee83da9
#
_entry.id   4832c7c6a7ec02ff90c6da660ee83da9
#
_cell.length_a   1.000
_cell.length_b   1.000
_cell.length_c   1.000
_cell.angle_alpha   90.00
_cell.angle_beta   90.00
_cell.angle_gamma   90.00
#
_symmetry.space_group_name_H-M   'P 1'
#
loop_
_entity.id
_entity.type
_entity.pdbx_description
1 polymer ?
#
loop_
_entity_poly.entity_id
_entity_poly.type
_entity_poly.pdbx_seq_one_letter_code
_entity_poly.pdbx_strand_id
1 'polypeptide(L)'
;MCSSDLLKGTLDNMAKKLFGPKTRTKFRPHHFPFTEPSAEMDVSCFKCGGKGCNVCKGSGWIEILGCGMTHPHVHRAGGIDTGKYTGFAVGMGVERIAMLKYGIDDIRLLYEDDMRFIEEFK
;
A
#
# COMPACT_ATOMS: atom_id res chain seq x y z
N MET A 1 21.10 -10.89 3.13
CA MET A 1 19.73 -10.37 3.19
C MET A 1 19.33 -9.86 1.82
N CYS A 2 18.21 -10.28 1.30
CA CYS A 2 17.70 -9.82 0.01
C CYS A 2 17.12 -8.41 0.14
N SER A 3 17.35 -7.54 -0.84
CA SER A 3 16.82 -6.18 -0.85
C SER A 3 15.29 -6.14 -0.80
N SER A 4 14.64 -7.18 -1.34
CA SER A 4 13.18 -7.31 -1.27
C SER A 4 12.68 -7.57 0.15
N ASP A 5 13.48 -8.18 1.01
CA ASP A 5 13.13 -8.38 2.43
C ASP A 5 13.12 -7.04 3.18
N LEU A 6 14.04 -6.14 2.84
CA LEU A 6 14.06 -4.79 3.40
C LEU A 6 12.80 -4.01 2.99
N LEU A 7 12.40 -4.11 1.72
CA LEU A 7 11.16 -3.51 1.22
C LEU A 7 9.93 -4.03 1.99
N LYS A 8 9.79 -5.34 2.09
CA LYS A 8 8.66 -5.96 2.81
C LYS A 8 8.64 -5.57 4.29
N GLY A 9 9.79 -5.60 4.95
CA GLY A 9 9.90 -5.23 6.36
C GLY A 9 9.56 -3.75 6.61
N THR A 10 9.99 -2.86 5.74
CA THR A 10 9.69 -1.44 5.81
C THR A 10 8.20 -1.18 5.67
N LEU A 11 7.56 -1.80 4.68
CA LEU A 11 6.13 -1.64 4.43
C LEU A 11 5.26 -2.26 5.52
N ASP A 12 5.65 -3.42 6.05
CA ASP A 12 4.96 -4.05 7.17
C ASP A 12 5.00 -3.15 8.42
N ASN A 13 6.16 -2.59 8.72
CA ASN A 13 6.32 -1.65 9.83
C ASN A 13 5.47 -0.38 9.63
N MET A 14 5.44 0.16 8.42
CA MET A 14 4.60 1.30 8.07
C MET A 14 3.12 0.99 8.30
N ALA A 15 2.64 -0.16 7.83
CA ALA A 15 1.25 -0.57 8.00
C ALA A 15 0.86 -0.71 9.46
N LYS A 16 1.72 -1.29 10.28
CA LYS A 16 1.50 -1.42 11.72
C LYS A 16 1.46 -0.07 12.43
N LYS A 17 2.27 0.89 12.02
CA LYS A 17 2.26 2.24 12.57
C LYS A 17 1.03 3.04 12.17
N LEU A 18 0.55 2.85 10.93
CA LEU A 18 -0.62 3.57 10.41
C LEU A 18 -1.95 3.02 10.93
N PHE A 19 -2.08 1.71 11.00
CA PHE A 19 -3.35 1.02 11.25
C PHE A 19 -3.39 0.23 12.55
N GLY A 20 -2.29 0.17 13.29
CA GLY A 20 -2.18 -0.49 14.57
C GLY A 20 -1.35 -1.77 14.53
N PRO A 21 -0.87 -2.24 15.72
CA PRO A 21 0.06 -3.38 15.80
C PRO A 21 -0.58 -4.73 15.44
N LYS A 22 -1.89 -4.82 15.41
CA LYS A 22 -2.63 -6.04 15.02
C LYS A 22 -2.80 -6.18 13.51
N THR A 23 -2.42 -5.17 12.73
CA THR A 23 -2.54 -5.18 11.27
C THR A 23 -1.62 -6.24 10.67
N ARG A 24 -2.19 -7.08 9.82
CA ARG A 24 -1.46 -8.09 9.06
C ARG A 24 -1.30 -7.61 7.63
N THR A 25 -0.16 -7.92 7.03
CA THR A 25 0.15 -7.58 5.64
C THR A 25 0.30 -8.84 4.80
N LYS A 26 -0.01 -8.70 3.52
CA LYS A 26 0.10 -9.77 2.54
C LYS A 26 0.61 -9.17 1.24
N PHE A 27 1.63 -9.81 0.64
CA PHE A 27 2.19 -9.41 -0.63
C PHE A 27 1.75 -10.38 -1.71
N ARG A 28 1.15 -9.86 -2.78
CA ARG A 28 0.74 -10.64 -3.96
C ARG A 28 1.61 -10.28 -5.15
N PRO A 29 2.15 -11.27 -5.89
CA PRO A 29 2.90 -10.97 -7.10
C PRO A 29 2.07 -10.15 -8.09
N HIS A 30 2.72 -9.16 -8.70
CA HIS A 30 2.12 -8.34 -9.75
C HIS A 30 3.19 -7.95 -10.77
N HIS A 31 2.79 -7.41 -11.90
CA HIS A 31 3.72 -6.94 -12.92
C HIS A 31 3.58 -5.44 -13.14
N PHE A 32 4.70 -4.74 -13.00
CA PHE A 32 4.85 -3.34 -13.40
C PHE A 32 6.06 -3.23 -14.34
N PRO A 33 5.99 -2.40 -15.40
CA PRO A 33 7.09 -2.33 -16.38
C PRO A 33 8.39 -1.73 -15.83
N PHE A 34 8.30 -0.97 -14.75
CA PHE A 34 9.46 -0.28 -14.14
C PHE A 34 10.02 -0.98 -12.90
N THR A 35 9.44 -2.09 -12.48
CA THR A 35 9.89 -2.86 -11.32
C THR A 35 9.95 -4.35 -11.62
N GLU A 36 10.91 -5.03 -11.00
CA GLU A 36 11.06 -6.50 -11.05
C GLU A 36 11.95 -6.96 -9.89
N PRO A 37 11.48 -7.84 -8.97
CA PRO A 37 10.09 -8.32 -8.85
C PRO A 37 9.13 -7.24 -8.38
N SER A 38 7.85 -7.44 -8.69
CA SER A 38 6.78 -6.50 -8.33
C SER A 38 5.72 -7.19 -7.50
N ALA A 39 5.06 -6.44 -6.64
CA ALA A 39 3.99 -6.95 -5.79
C ALA A 39 2.97 -5.87 -5.46
N GLU A 40 1.78 -6.31 -5.12
CA GLU A 40 0.77 -5.46 -4.48
C GLU A 40 0.68 -5.85 -3.01
N MET A 41 0.58 -4.87 -2.13
CA MET A 41 0.45 -5.11 -0.70
C MET A 41 -0.99 -4.93 -0.25
N ASP A 42 -1.51 -5.96 0.43
CA ASP A 42 -2.81 -5.92 1.07
C ASP A 42 -2.64 -5.85 2.59
N VAL A 43 -3.58 -5.20 3.26
CA VAL A 43 -3.68 -5.23 4.72
C VAL A 43 -4.98 -5.91 5.14
N SER A 44 -5.01 -6.44 6.36
CA SER A 44 -6.22 -7.02 6.92
C SER A 44 -7.33 -5.95 7.03
N CYS A 45 -8.55 -6.33 6.65
CA CYS A 45 -9.68 -5.40 6.65
C CYS A 45 -9.94 -4.85 8.05
N PHE A 46 -10.01 -3.52 8.17
CA PHE A 46 -10.25 -2.84 9.43
C PHE A 46 -11.67 -3.07 9.98
N LYS A 47 -12.64 -3.28 9.09
CA LYS A 47 -14.05 -3.39 9.44
C LYS A 47 -14.42 -4.79 9.96
N CYS A 48 -13.94 -5.83 9.29
CA CYS A 48 -14.30 -7.22 9.62
C CYS A 48 -13.18 -8.01 10.30
N GLY A 49 -11.99 -7.43 10.44
CA GLY A 49 -10.84 -8.13 11.04
C GLY A 49 -10.35 -9.35 10.28
N GLY A 50 -10.69 -9.44 8.99
CA GLY A 50 -10.28 -10.56 8.13
C GLY A 50 -11.36 -11.59 7.85
N LYS A 51 -12.56 -11.42 8.40
CA LYS A 51 -13.68 -12.36 8.21
C LYS A 51 -14.39 -12.24 6.88
N GLY A 52 -14.33 -11.07 6.25
CA GLY A 52 -15.04 -10.74 5.04
C GLY A 52 -16.23 -9.81 5.27
N CYS A 53 -16.35 -8.76 4.48
CA CYS A 53 -17.44 -7.78 4.53
C CYS A 53 -17.57 -7.06 3.19
N ASN A 54 -18.52 -6.13 3.08
CA ASN A 54 -18.74 -5.36 1.85
C ASN A 54 -17.55 -4.46 1.49
N VAL A 55 -16.81 -3.97 2.47
CA VAL A 55 -15.63 -3.10 2.24
C VAL A 55 -14.49 -3.86 1.58
N CYS A 56 -14.21 -5.07 2.06
CA CYS A 56 -13.17 -5.93 1.50
C CYS A 56 -13.69 -6.91 0.44
N LYS A 57 -14.97 -6.79 0.06
CA LYS A 57 -15.63 -7.67 -0.92
C LYS A 57 -15.53 -9.15 -0.57
N GLY A 58 -15.64 -9.45 0.73
CA GLY A 58 -15.62 -10.81 1.25
C GLY A 58 -14.25 -11.45 1.39
N SER A 59 -13.17 -10.78 0.95
CA SER A 59 -11.82 -11.37 0.97
C SER A 59 -11.13 -11.29 2.33
N GLY A 60 -11.52 -10.34 3.16
CA GLY A 60 -10.83 -10.04 4.42
C GLY A 60 -9.58 -9.19 4.27
N TRP A 61 -9.22 -8.82 3.05
CA TRP A 61 -8.01 -8.07 2.70
C TRP A 61 -8.34 -6.87 1.84
N ILE A 62 -7.60 -5.78 2.04
CA ILE A 62 -7.75 -4.55 1.26
C ILE A 62 -6.38 -4.18 0.69
N GLU A 63 -6.33 -4.04 -0.63
CA GLU A 63 -5.14 -3.55 -1.32
C GLU A 63 -4.89 -2.08 -1.00
N ILE A 64 -3.65 -1.72 -0.64
CA ILE A 64 -3.29 -0.34 -0.30
C ILE A 64 -2.24 0.27 -1.20
N LEU A 65 -1.33 -0.53 -1.75
CA LEU A 65 -0.23 0.00 -2.56
C LEU A 65 0.34 -1.04 -3.52
N GLY A 66 1.06 -0.53 -4.52
CA GLY A 66 1.93 -1.33 -5.36
C GLY A 66 3.38 -1.06 -4.99
N CYS A 67 4.23 -2.06 -5.08
CA CYS A 67 5.65 -1.94 -4.76
C CYS A 67 6.49 -2.89 -5.59
N GLY A 68 7.80 -2.70 -5.56
CA GLY A 68 8.72 -3.61 -6.23
C GLY A 68 10.15 -3.11 -6.18
N MET A 69 11.06 -3.99 -6.56
CA MET A 69 12.45 -3.60 -6.78
C MET A 69 12.54 -2.88 -8.13
N THR A 70 13.21 -1.73 -8.18
CA THR A 70 13.35 -0.97 -9.42
C THR A 70 14.16 -1.76 -10.44
N HIS A 71 13.67 -1.77 -11.68
CA HIS A 71 14.34 -2.46 -12.78
C HIS A 71 15.68 -1.77 -13.09
N PRO A 72 16.76 -2.54 -13.41
CA PRO A 72 18.06 -1.94 -13.73
C PRO A 72 18.03 -0.90 -14.85
N HIS A 73 17.13 -1.01 -15.81
CA HIS A 73 16.97 -0.01 -16.89
C HIS A 73 16.59 1.38 -16.36
N VAL A 74 15.76 1.43 -15.29
CA VAL A 74 15.37 2.69 -14.66
C VAL A 74 16.60 3.35 -14.01
N HIS A 75 17.43 2.57 -13.33
CA HIS A 75 18.67 3.05 -12.72
C HIS A 75 19.63 3.60 -13.74
N ARG A 76 19.82 2.90 -14.86
CA ARG A 76 20.71 3.34 -15.95
C ARG A 76 20.21 4.62 -16.58
N ALA A 77 18.91 4.75 -16.81
CA ALA A 77 18.31 5.96 -17.35
C ALA A 77 18.51 7.16 -16.42
N GLY A 78 18.55 6.92 -15.11
CA GLY A 78 18.80 7.95 -14.10
C GLY A 78 20.27 8.19 -13.79
N GLY A 79 21.20 7.52 -14.47
CA GLY A 79 22.64 7.67 -14.24
C GLY A 79 23.15 6.98 -12.98
N ILE A 80 22.41 6.02 -12.44
CA ILE A 80 22.77 5.28 -11.22
C ILE A 80 23.51 3.99 -11.60
N ASP A 81 24.62 3.72 -10.91
CA ASP A 81 25.42 2.52 -11.11
C ASP A 81 24.70 1.28 -10.58
N THR A 82 24.24 0.43 -11.49
CA THR A 82 23.53 -0.82 -11.16
C THR A 82 24.39 -1.88 -10.48
N GLY A 83 25.72 -1.76 -10.57
CA GLY A 83 26.66 -2.64 -9.88
C GLY A 83 26.84 -2.31 -8.41
N LYS A 84 26.53 -1.07 -8.00
CA LYS A 84 26.68 -0.59 -6.62
C LYS A 84 25.35 -0.46 -5.88
N TYR A 85 24.30 -0.12 -6.58
CA TYR A 85 23.02 0.25 -5.96
C TYR A 85 21.89 -0.60 -6.49
N THR A 86 21.04 -1.03 -5.56
CA THR A 86 19.71 -1.53 -5.86
C THR A 86 18.70 -0.57 -5.23
N GLY A 87 17.47 -0.57 -5.72
CA GLY A 87 16.44 0.31 -5.19
C GLY A 87 15.08 -0.34 -5.23
N PHE A 88 14.17 0.23 -4.48
CA PHE A 88 12.77 -0.18 -4.55
C PHE A 88 11.87 1.04 -4.75
N ALA A 89 10.67 0.80 -5.26
CA ALA A 89 9.68 1.81 -5.48
C ALA A 89 8.36 1.41 -4.82
N VAL A 90 7.65 2.41 -4.31
CA VAL A 90 6.33 2.23 -3.70
C VAL A 90 5.41 3.31 -4.23
N GLY A 91 4.23 2.89 -4.70
CA GLY A 91 3.17 3.82 -5.12
C GLY A 91 1.91 3.55 -4.31
N MET A 92 1.39 4.58 -3.64
CA MET A 92 0.18 4.45 -2.86
C MET A 92 -0.76 5.64 -3.10
N GLY A 93 -2.07 5.37 -3.09
CA GLY A 93 -3.08 6.42 -3.13
C GLY A 93 -3.35 6.95 -1.73
N VAL A 94 -3.22 8.25 -1.54
CA VAL A 94 -3.48 8.91 -0.26
C VAL A 94 -4.93 8.66 0.18
N GLU A 95 -5.86 8.68 -0.76
CA GLU A 95 -7.28 8.45 -0.51
C GLU A 95 -7.54 7.07 0.09
N ARG A 96 -6.89 6.04 -0.45
CA ARG A 96 -7.05 4.68 0.04
C ARG A 96 -6.55 4.54 1.48
N ILE A 97 -5.40 5.13 1.78
CA ILE A 97 -4.83 5.14 3.13
C ILE A 97 -5.75 5.90 4.10
N ALA A 98 -6.26 7.06 3.68
CA ALA A 98 -7.18 7.86 4.48
C ALA A 98 -8.49 7.11 4.78
N MET A 99 -9.06 6.44 3.78
CA MET A 99 -10.27 5.62 3.97
C MET A 99 -10.07 4.54 5.05
N LEU A 100 -8.94 3.85 4.99
CA LEU A 100 -8.63 2.79 5.94
C LEU A 100 -8.38 3.33 7.35
N LYS A 101 -7.65 4.45 7.44
CA LYS A 101 -7.30 5.04 8.73
C LYS A 101 -8.49 5.64 9.47
N TYR A 102 -9.38 6.29 8.75
CA TYR A 102 -10.54 7.01 9.31
C TYR A 102 -11.86 6.27 9.15
N GLY A 103 -11.85 5.06 8.61
CA GLY A 103 -13.05 4.25 8.47
C GLY A 103 -14.05 4.79 7.46
N ILE A 104 -13.58 5.45 6.40
CA ILE A 104 -14.42 6.01 5.34
C ILE A 104 -14.81 4.88 4.38
N ASP A 105 -16.11 4.65 4.21
CA ASP A 105 -16.62 3.52 3.41
C ASP A 105 -16.64 3.78 1.90
N ASP A 106 -16.66 5.03 1.47
CA ASP A 106 -16.80 5.41 0.07
C ASP A 106 -15.81 6.52 -0.31
N ILE A 107 -14.97 6.24 -1.30
CA ILE A 107 -13.97 7.19 -1.80
C ILE A 107 -14.57 8.48 -2.34
N ARG A 108 -15.81 8.42 -2.83
CA ARG A 108 -16.49 9.60 -3.37
C ARG A 108 -16.69 10.70 -2.32
N LEU A 109 -16.81 10.32 -1.05
CA LEU A 109 -16.93 11.28 0.05
C LEU A 109 -15.74 12.22 0.16
N LEU A 110 -14.55 11.78 -0.27
CA LEU A 110 -13.34 12.59 -0.28
C LEU A 110 -13.33 13.64 -1.41
N TYR A 111 -14.17 13.49 -2.43
CA TYR A 111 -14.18 14.34 -3.62
C TYR A 111 -15.44 15.17 -3.78
N GLU A 112 -16.46 14.94 -2.98
CA GLU A 112 -17.76 15.61 -3.11
C GLU A 112 -17.84 16.99 -2.45
N ASP A 113 -16.81 17.38 -1.69
CA ASP A 113 -16.74 18.66 -0.96
C ASP A 113 -17.94 18.92 -0.04
N ASP A 114 -18.55 17.88 0.49
CA ASP A 114 -19.68 18.00 1.41
C ASP A 114 -19.18 18.44 2.79
N MET A 115 -19.61 19.60 3.23
CA MET A 115 -19.19 20.19 4.50
C MET A 115 -19.55 19.31 5.70
N ARG A 116 -20.64 18.56 5.63
CA ARG A 116 -21.05 17.64 6.71
C ARG A 116 -20.01 16.55 6.92
N PHE A 117 -19.46 16.02 5.82
CA PHE A 117 -18.39 15.04 5.86
C PHE A 117 -17.09 15.65 6.43
N ILE A 118 -16.72 16.86 5.99
CA ILE A 118 -15.51 17.54 6.44
C ILE A 118 -15.57 17.85 7.94
N GLU A 119 -16.74 18.22 8.44
CA GLU A 119 -16.95 18.56 9.85
C GLU A 119 -16.78 17.38 10.80
N GLU A 120 -16.94 16.15 10.31
CA GLU A 120 -16.69 14.93 11.12
C GLU A 120 -15.24 14.80 11.58
N PHE A 121 -14.30 15.48 10.93
CA PHE A 121 -12.85 15.37 11.19
C PHE A 121 -12.26 16.60 11.89
N LYS A 122 -13.08 17.52 12.35
CA LYS A 122 -12.63 18.69 13.11
C LYS A 122 -12.34 18.37 14.57
#